data_8881fe175f468ec00a2cd3107929ebd0
#
_entry.id   8881fe175f468ec00a2cd3107929ebd0
#
_cell.length_a   1.000
_cell.length_b   1.000
_cell.length_c   1.000
_cell.angle_alpha   90.00
_cell.angle_beta   90.00
_cell.angle_gamma   90.00
#
_symmetry.space_group_name_H-M   'P 1'
#
loop_
_entity.id
_entity.type
_entity.pdbx_description
1 polymer ?
#
loop_
_entity_poly.entity_id
_entity_poly.type
_entity_poly.pdbx_seq_one_letter_code
_entity_poly.pdbx_strand_id
1 'polypeptide(L)'
;MFKHIAIPTDGSKLADKGVRAGVKLAQCLGARVTGVYVVPPYRPAVYGEIAVYYVQGMSPADYKTQSLKAAKKALAAIEIEAKSAGVACDTRIVTAERPHAGILRAARAAKCDAIAMASHGRSAVGGLLLGSETARVLSHSKLPVLVTR
;
A
#
# COMPACT_ATOMS: atom_id res chain seq x y z
N MET A 1 10.27 15.53 14.71
CA MET A 1 10.37 14.99 13.37
C MET A 1 9.65 13.64 13.33
N PHE A 2 9.32 13.07 12.15
CA PHE A 2 8.47 11.87 12.06
C PHE A 2 9.01 10.69 12.89
N LYS A 3 8.11 10.02 13.60
CA LYS A 3 8.42 8.87 14.46
C LYS A 3 7.78 7.57 13.98
N HIS A 4 6.78 7.66 13.11
CA HIS A 4 6.05 6.50 12.62
C HIS A 4 5.54 6.71 11.19
N ILE A 5 6.12 6.01 10.24
CA ILE A 5 5.85 6.19 8.82
C ILE A 5 4.99 5.04 8.29
N ALA A 6 3.86 5.34 7.65
CA ALA A 6 3.10 4.36 6.89
C ALA A 6 3.72 4.17 5.51
N ILE A 7 3.92 2.92 5.09
CA ILE A 7 4.45 2.55 3.78
C ILE A 7 3.45 1.66 3.06
N PRO A 8 2.59 2.20 2.19
CA PRO A 8 1.69 1.39 1.38
C PRO A 8 2.44 0.71 0.23
N THR A 9 2.05 -0.52 -0.05
CA THR A 9 2.54 -1.29 -1.21
C THR A 9 1.41 -2.06 -1.87
N ASP A 10 1.49 -2.23 -3.17
CA ASP A 10 0.65 -3.15 -3.95
C ASP A 10 1.44 -4.39 -4.43
N GLY A 11 2.71 -4.51 -4.02
CA GLY A 11 3.60 -5.59 -4.39
C GLY A 11 4.19 -5.48 -5.80
N SER A 12 4.04 -4.32 -6.46
CA SER A 12 4.68 -4.05 -7.74
C SER A 12 6.15 -3.64 -7.57
N LYS A 13 6.97 -3.86 -8.62
CA LYS A 13 8.36 -3.40 -8.65
C LYS A 13 8.49 -1.87 -8.50
N LEU A 14 7.47 -1.12 -8.91
CA LEU A 14 7.45 0.33 -8.75
C LEU A 14 7.19 0.72 -7.28
N ALA A 15 6.29 0.00 -6.60
CA ALA A 15 6.05 0.20 -5.17
C ALA A 15 7.31 -0.06 -4.32
N ASP A 16 8.20 -0.96 -4.75
CA ASP A 16 9.46 -1.27 -4.05
C ASP A 16 10.38 -0.04 -3.92
N LYS A 17 10.31 0.90 -4.86
CA LYS A 17 11.05 2.16 -4.73
C LYS A 17 10.55 2.98 -3.55
N GLY A 18 9.22 3.07 -3.39
CA GLY A 18 8.59 3.72 -2.26
C GLY A 18 8.93 3.03 -0.93
N VAL A 19 8.97 1.70 -0.94
CA VAL A 19 9.36 0.90 0.23
C VAL A 19 10.78 1.25 0.66
N ARG A 20 11.75 1.14 -0.25
CA ARG A 20 13.16 1.45 0.07
C ARG A 20 13.35 2.89 0.55
N ALA A 21 12.74 3.85 -0.13
CA ALA A 21 12.84 5.26 0.27
C ALA A 21 12.20 5.51 1.64
N GLY A 22 11.03 4.92 1.90
CA GLY A 22 10.33 5.04 3.17
C GLY A 22 11.09 4.41 4.34
N VAL A 23 11.66 3.22 4.14
CA VAL A 23 12.49 2.55 5.14
C VAL A 23 13.80 3.34 5.38
N LYS A 24 14.44 3.84 4.32
CA LYS A 24 15.63 4.67 4.46
C LYS A 24 15.36 5.95 5.23
N LEU A 25 14.23 6.61 4.95
CA LEU A 25 13.80 7.78 5.71
C LEU A 25 13.58 7.42 7.19
N ALA A 26 12.89 6.33 7.47
CA ALA A 26 12.66 5.87 8.83
C ALA A 26 13.97 5.58 9.56
N GLN A 27 14.93 4.93 8.91
CA GLN A 27 16.26 4.68 9.45
C GLN A 27 16.97 5.98 9.84
N CYS A 28 16.99 6.97 8.95
CA CYS A 28 17.65 8.26 9.19
C CYS A 28 16.99 9.04 10.34
N LEU A 29 15.70 8.85 10.58
CA LEU A 29 14.93 9.56 11.61
C LEU A 29 14.82 8.80 12.93
N GLY A 30 15.28 7.56 13.00
CA GLY A 30 15.02 6.67 14.15
C GLY A 30 13.52 6.38 14.31
N ALA A 31 12.77 6.39 13.21
CA ALA A 31 11.34 6.14 13.16
C ALA A 31 11.06 4.64 12.95
N ARG A 32 9.86 4.20 13.37
CA ARG A 32 9.34 2.89 13.00
C ARG A 32 8.48 2.98 11.74
N VAL A 33 8.19 1.85 11.12
CA VAL A 33 7.32 1.78 9.94
C VAL A 33 6.10 0.89 10.17
N THR A 34 5.02 1.19 9.45
CA THR A 34 3.90 0.27 9.26
C THR A 34 3.70 0.05 7.77
N GLY A 35 3.97 -1.18 7.31
CA GLY A 35 3.62 -1.62 5.97
C GLY A 35 2.10 -1.77 5.83
N VAL A 36 1.53 -1.25 4.74
CA VAL A 36 0.09 -1.29 4.49
C VAL A 36 -0.20 -1.93 3.14
N TYR A 37 -1.05 -2.96 3.15
CA TYR A 37 -1.61 -3.54 1.93
C TYR A 37 -3.14 -3.43 1.96
N VAL A 38 -3.72 -2.94 0.86
CA VAL A 38 -5.18 -2.80 0.74
C VAL A 38 -5.71 -3.88 -0.19
N VAL A 39 -6.65 -4.68 0.32
CA VAL A 39 -7.36 -5.71 -0.44
C VAL A 39 -8.73 -5.14 -0.83
N PRO A 40 -9.11 -5.15 -2.12
CA PRO A 40 -10.48 -4.86 -2.51
C PRO A 40 -11.46 -5.86 -1.89
N PRO A 41 -12.70 -5.49 -1.56
CA PRO A 41 -13.70 -6.44 -1.14
C PRO A 41 -14.05 -7.40 -2.29
N TYR A 42 -14.42 -8.64 -1.94
CA TYR A 42 -14.94 -9.57 -2.93
C TYR A 42 -16.25 -9.04 -3.51
N ARG A 43 -16.34 -9.04 -4.85
CA ARG A 43 -17.59 -8.73 -5.56
C ARG A 43 -17.88 -9.89 -6.51
N PRO A 44 -19.06 -10.56 -6.37
CA PRO A 44 -19.48 -11.54 -7.36
C PRO A 44 -19.67 -10.85 -8.72
N ALA A 45 -19.37 -11.57 -9.80
CA ALA A 45 -19.65 -11.07 -11.16
C ALA A 45 -21.16 -10.87 -11.32
N VAL A 46 -21.60 -9.63 -11.52
CA VAL A 46 -22.99 -9.34 -11.90
C VAL A 46 -23.01 -9.18 -13.42
N TYR A 47 -23.90 -9.93 -14.09
CA TYR A 47 -24.08 -9.84 -15.54
C TYR A 47 -24.47 -8.40 -15.92
N GLY A 48 -23.66 -7.76 -16.79
CA GLY A 48 -23.99 -6.48 -17.44
C GLY A 48 -23.11 -5.28 -17.13
N GLU A 49 -22.23 -5.30 -16.15
CA GLU A 49 -21.23 -4.23 -15.95
C GLU A 49 -19.85 -4.67 -16.44
N ILE A 50 -19.17 -3.76 -17.15
CA ILE A 50 -17.78 -3.98 -17.59
C ILE A 50 -16.89 -4.01 -16.36
N ALA A 51 -16.72 -5.19 -15.84
CA ALA A 51 -15.95 -5.43 -14.61
C ALA A 51 -14.48 -5.63 -14.92
N VAL A 52 -13.69 -4.63 -14.71
CA VAL A 52 -12.24 -4.62 -14.98
C VAL A 52 -11.43 -5.53 -14.03
N TYR A 53 -12.04 -6.12 -13.01
CA TYR A 53 -11.37 -6.95 -11.99
C TYR A 53 -12.15 -8.19 -11.54
N TYR A 54 -12.89 -8.84 -12.46
CA TYR A 54 -13.59 -10.08 -12.09
C TYR A 54 -12.76 -11.29 -12.45
N VAL A 55 -12.39 -12.04 -11.45
CA VAL A 55 -11.93 -13.42 -11.65
C VAL A 55 -13.18 -14.27 -11.80
N GLN A 56 -13.61 -14.49 -13.05
CA GLN A 56 -14.73 -15.38 -13.35
C GLN A 56 -14.50 -16.75 -12.69
N GLY A 57 -15.46 -17.22 -11.92
CA GLY A 57 -15.43 -18.56 -11.35
C GLY A 57 -14.70 -18.75 -10.03
N MET A 58 -14.21 -17.69 -9.39
CA MET A 58 -13.55 -17.79 -8.09
C MET A 58 -14.57 -17.72 -6.96
N SER A 59 -14.51 -18.65 -6.02
CA SER A 59 -15.32 -18.60 -4.81
C SER A 59 -14.85 -17.46 -3.86
N PRO A 60 -15.74 -16.95 -2.96
CA PRO A 60 -15.33 -15.98 -1.94
C PRO A 60 -14.16 -16.47 -1.08
N ALA A 61 -14.11 -17.77 -0.79
CA ALA A 61 -13.05 -18.40 0.01
C ALA A 61 -11.71 -18.39 -0.74
N ASP A 62 -11.72 -18.73 -2.03
CA ASP A 62 -10.52 -18.72 -2.87
C ASP A 62 -9.99 -17.30 -3.06
N TYR A 63 -10.89 -16.33 -3.30
CA TYR A 63 -10.54 -14.91 -3.38
C TYR A 63 -9.85 -14.43 -2.09
N LYS A 64 -10.45 -14.75 -0.93
CA LYS A 64 -9.86 -14.41 0.37
C LYS A 64 -8.46 -15.01 0.53
N THR A 65 -8.31 -16.30 0.22
CA THR A 65 -7.04 -17.01 0.33
C THR A 65 -5.98 -16.42 -0.57
N GLN A 66 -6.30 -16.17 -1.85
CA GLN A 66 -5.35 -15.59 -2.81
C GLN A 66 -4.99 -14.15 -2.46
N SER A 67 -5.96 -13.34 -2.06
CA SER A 67 -5.73 -11.94 -1.66
C SER A 67 -4.83 -11.85 -0.42
N LEU A 68 -5.05 -12.71 0.57
CA LEU A 68 -4.19 -12.77 1.75
C LEU A 68 -2.78 -13.25 1.41
N LYS A 69 -2.63 -14.22 0.53
CA LYS A 69 -1.32 -14.70 0.06
C LYS A 69 -0.56 -13.59 -0.66
N ALA A 70 -1.21 -12.86 -1.55
CA ALA A 70 -0.61 -11.72 -2.25
C ALA A 70 -0.20 -10.60 -1.29
N ALA A 71 -1.09 -10.25 -0.34
CA ALA A 71 -0.82 -9.24 0.67
C ALA A 71 0.38 -9.61 1.57
N LYS A 72 0.43 -10.83 2.07
CA LYS A 72 1.56 -11.32 2.88
C LYS A 72 2.87 -11.27 2.12
N LYS A 73 2.87 -11.69 0.83
CA LYS A 73 4.06 -11.63 -0.02
C LYS A 73 4.55 -10.18 -0.21
N ALA A 74 3.64 -9.26 -0.47
CA ALA A 74 3.99 -7.85 -0.66
C ALA A 74 4.52 -7.21 0.64
N LEU A 75 3.90 -7.50 1.78
CA LEU A 75 4.30 -6.97 3.07
C LEU A 75 5.63 -7.56 3.56
N ALA A 76 5.92 -8.82 3.25
CA ALA A 76 7.21 -9.45 3.57
C ALA A 76 8.40 -8.69 2.96
N ALA A 77 8.24 -8.08 1.78
CA ALA A 77 9.27 -7.24 1.19
C ALA A 77 9.60 -6.01 2.07
N ILE A 78 8.58 -5.40 2.69
CA ILE A 78 8.78 -4.28 3.62
C ILE A 78 9.47 -4.77 4.90
N GLU A 79 9.04 -5.90 5.44
CA GLU A 79 9.63 -6.48 6.67
C GLU A 79 11.11 -6.83 6.47
N ILE A 80 11.47 -7.41 5.32
CA ILE A 80 12.85 -7.75 4.97
C ILE A 80 13.70 -6.47 4.87
N GLU A 81 13.22 -5.47 4.15
CA GLU A 81 13.92 -4.19 3.97
C GLU A 81 14.10 -3.47 5.32
N ALA A 82 13.05 -3.39 6.13
CA ALA A 82 13.09 -2.77 7.45
C ALA A 82 14.06 -3.51 8.40
N LYS A 83 14.01 -4.85 8.39
CA LYS A 83 14.93 -5.68 9.19
C LYS A 83 16.39 -5.44 8.79
N SER A 84 16.69 -5.40 7.50
CA SER A 84 18.06 -5.15 7.01
C SER A 84 18.56 -3.76 7.37
N ALA A 85 17.66 -2.78 7.49
CA ALA A 85 17.96 -1.41 7.92
C ALA A 85 17.93 -1.19 9.43
N GLY A 86 17.61 -2.21 10.24
CA GLY A 86 17.45 -2.08 11.69
C GLY A 86 16.24 -1.24 12.11
N VAL A 87 15.21 -1.15 11.26
CA VAL A 87 13.99 -0.36 11.50
C VAL A 87 12.88 -1.26 12.05
N ALA A 88 12.25 -0.86 13.15
CA ALA A 88 11.09 -1.56 13.70
C ALA A 88 9.91 -1.49 12.72
N CYS A 89 9.29 -2.63 12.42
CA CYS A 89 8.26 -2.76 11.40
C CYS A 89 7.07 -3.57 11.89
N ASP A 90 5.88 -3.00 11.70
CA ASP A 90 4.59 -3.70 11.79
C ASP A 90 3.95 -3.75 10.39
N THR A 91 3.01 -4.67 10.18
CA THR A 91 2.27 -4.77 8.91
C THR A 91 0.76 -4.82 9.14
N ARG A 92 0.01 -4.27 8.18
CA ARG A 92 -1.45 -4.23 8.20
C ARG A 92 -2.04 -4.57 6.84
N ILE A 93 -2.99 -5.50 6.84
CA ILE A 93 -3.85 -5.79 5.70
C ILE A 93 -5.23 -5.18 6.01
N VAL A 94 -5.71 -4.34 5.12
CA VAL A 94 -7.02 -3.67 5.28
C VAL A 94 -7.88 -3.91 4.04
N THR A 95 -9.18 -4.12 4.25
CA THR A 95 -10.14 -4.22 3.13
C THR A 95 -10.77 -2.87 2.89
N ALA A 96 -10.70 -2.35 1.66
CA ALA A 96 -11.34 -1.10 1.26
C ALA A 96 -11.66 -1.09 -0.23
N GLU A 97 -12.78 -0.47 -0.59
CA GLU A 97 -13.21 -0.25 -1.99
C GLU A 97 -12.19 0.55 -2.78
N ARG A 98 -11.62 1.57 -2.14
CA ARG A 98 -10.65 2.49 -2.74
C ARG A 98 -9.33 2.39 -1.99
N PRO A 99 -8.22 2.07 -2.67
CA PRO A 99 -6.91 1.89 -2.03
C PRO A 99 -6.49 3.08 -1.17
N HIS A 100 -6.62 4.32 -1.66
CA HIS A 100 -6.26 5.51 -0.87
C HIS A 100 -7.03 5.62 0.44
N ALA A 101 -8.33 5.29 0.46
CA ALA A 101 -9.13 5.32 1.69
C ALA A 101 -8.64 4.27 2.70
N GLY A 102 -8.29 3.07 2.21
CA GLY A 102 -7.69 2.02 3.03
C GLY A 102 -6.34 2.44 3.61
N ILE A 103 -5.47 3.04 2.80
CA ILE A 103 -4.16 3.55 3.22
C ILE A 103 -4.31 4.59 4.33
N LEU A 104 -5.14 5.61 4.12
CA LEU A 104 -5.35 6.69 5.09
C LEU A 104 -5.97 6.19 6.40
N ARG A 105 -6.92 5.23 6.30
CA ARG A 105 -7.50 4.60 7.48
C ARG A 105 -6.47 3.79 8.26
N ALA A 106 -5.63 3.01 7.58
CA ALA A 106 -4.58 2.22 8.21
C ALA A 106 -3.52 3.09 8.88
N ALA A 107 -3.06 4.14 8.21
CA ALA A 107 -2.10 5.10 8.75
C ALA A 107 -2.62 5.78 10.03
N ARG A 108 -3.89 6.21 10.02
CA ARG A 108 -4.56 6.79 11.19
C ARG A 108 -4.68 5.79 12.33
N ALA A 109 -5.16 4.58 12.06
CA ALA A 109 -5.34 3.53 13.06
C ALA A 109 -4.00 3.08 13.69
N ALA A 110 -2.91 3.13 12.93
CA ALA A 110 -1.56 2.87 13.41
C ALA A 110 -0.92 4.10 14.11
N LYS A 111 -1.59 5.26 14.13
CA LYS A 111 -1.04 6.52 14.64
C LYS A 111 0.27 6.91 13.93
N CYS A 112 0.32 6.70 12.61
CA CYS A 112 1.43 7.19 11.81
C CYS A 112 1.37 8.72 11.70
N ASP A 113 2.53 9.35 11.58
CA ASP A 113 2.69 10.79 11.47
C ASP A 113 3.21 11.24 10.08
N ALA A 114 3.53 10.27 9.21
CA ALA A 114 3.83 10.49 7.80
C ALA A 114 3.47 9.27 6.94
N ILE A 115 3.38 9.47 5.63
CA ILE A 115 3.22 8.40 4.63
C ILE A 115 4.38 8.51 3.64
N ALA A 116 5.01 7.38 3.29
CA ALA A 116 5.99 7.30 2.21
C ALA A 116 5.53 6.28 1.17
N MET A 117 5.45 6.69 -0.10
CA MET A 117 4.93 5.83 -1.16
C MET A 117 5.56 6.12 -2.52
N ALA A 118 5.50 5.16 -3.43
CA ALA A 118 5.89 5.38 -4.81
C ALA A 118 4.89 6.28 -5.54
N SER A 119 5.36 6.98 -6.56
CA SER A 119 4.51 7.81 -7.43
C SER A 119 3.50 6.99 -8.24
N HIS A 120 3.79 5.70 -8.49
CA HIS A 120 2.94 4.78 -9.24
C HIS A 120 2.95 3.40 -8.59
N GLY A 121 1.89 2.63 -8.85
CA GLY A 121 1.78 1.21 -8.53
C GLY A 121 1.55 0.37 -9.81
N ARG A 122 0.73 -0.66 -9.71
CA ARG A 122 0.43 -1.59 -10.82
C ARG A 122 -0.15 -0.93 -12.08
N SER A 123 -0.86 0.18 -11.92
CA SER A 123 -1.54 0.90 -13.01
C SER A 123 -0.68 1.98 -13.64
N ALA A 124 0.65 1.81 -13.69
CA ALA A 124 1.54 2.76 -14.33
C ALA A 124 1.24 2.85 -15.84
N VAL A 125 0.49 3.87 -16.23
CA VAL A 125 0.29 4.25 -17.64
C VAL A 125 1.39 5.23 -18.01
N GLY A 126 2.16 4.90 -19.07
CA GLY A 126 3.27 5.73 -19.52
C GLY A 126 2.85 7.19 -19.77
N GLY A 127 3.67 8.11 -19.27
CA GLY A 127 3.48 9.55 -19.45
C GLY A 127 2.77 10.30 -18.32
N LEU A 128 2.12 9.64 -17.36
CA LEU A 128 1.55 10.30 -16.20
C LEU A 128 2.65 10.58 -15.15
N LEU A 129 2.70 11.82 -14.66
CA LEU A 129 3.64 12.23 -13.61
C LEU A 129 3.35 11.59 -12.26
N LEU A 130 2.08 11.23 -12.01
CA LEU A 130 1.61 10.70 -10.74
C LEU A 130 0.48 9.69 -10.96
N GLY A 131 0.56 8.54 -10.29
CA GLY A 131 -0.51 7.53 -10.31
C GLY A 131 -1.79 8.02 -9.63
N SER A 132 -2.94 7.53 -10.08
CA SER A 132 -4.25 7.97 -9.61
C SER A 132 -4.44 7.80 -8.09
N GLU A 133 -3.98 6.68 -7.52
CA GLU A 133 -4.10 6.45 -6.08
C GLU A 133 -3.14 7.33 -5.27
N THR A 134 -1.93 7.57 -5.77
CA THR A 134 -0.99 8.50 -5.14
C THR A 134 -1.54 9.93 -5.13
N ALA A 135 -2.12 10.37 -6.24
CA ALA A 135 -2.80 11.67 -6.32
C ALA A 135 -3.96 11.78 -5.32
N ARG A 136 -4.74 10.70 -5.16
CA ARG A 136 -5.83 10.67 -4.18
C ARG A 136 -5.34 10.66 -2.74
N VAL A 137 -4.26 9.92 -2.44
CA VAL A 137 -3.64 9.97 -1.09
C VAL A 137 -3.19 11.39 -0.78
N LEU A 138 -2.49 12.06 -1.69
CA LEU A 138 -2.07 13.45 -1.52
C LEU A 138 -3.24 14.40 -1.29
N SER A 139 -4.33 14.27 -2.07
CA SER A 139 -5.49 15.15 -1.98
C SER A 139 -6.31 14.98 -0.70
N HIS A 140 -6.29 13.78 -0.08
CA HIS A 140 -7.13 13.46 1.06
C HIS A 140 -6.33 13.27 2.36
N SER A 141 -5.01 13.28 2.30
CA SER A 141 -4.16 13.10 3.48
C SER A 141 -4.10 14.37 4.32
N LYS A 142 -4.22 14.18 5.63
CA LYS A 142 -3.87 15.21 6.63
C LYS A 142 -2.44 15.02 7.15
N LEU A 143 -1.79 13.94 6.75
CA LEU A 143 -0.40 13.65 7.09
C LEU A 143 0.52 14.10 5.95
N PRO A 144 1.74 14.50 6.23
CA PRO A 144 2.78 14.66 5.22
C PRO A 144 2.97 13.39 4.40
N VAL A 145 3.12 13.55 3.08
CA VAL A 145 3.29 12.43 2.15
C VAL A 145 4.58 12.62 1.36
N LEU A 146 5.52 11.69 1.52
CA LEU A 146 6.71 11.59 0.68
C LEU A 146 6.38 10.72 -0.53
N VAL A 147 6.55 11.27 -1.72
CA VAL A 147 6.36 10.53 -2.98
C VAL A 147 7.69 10.36 -3.67
N THR A 148 8.02 9.11 -4.03
CA THR A 148 9.27 8.75 -4.72
C THR A 148 9.00 8.21 -6.12
N ARG A 149 9.93 8.45 -7.04
CA ARG A 149 9.89 7.95 -8.44
C ARG A 149 10.89 6.84 -8.67
#